data_d4fd49bb41ffaaf01065c832d509d32d
#
_entry.id   d4fd49bb41ffaaf01065c832d509d32d
#
_cell.length_a   1.000
_cell.length_b   1.000
_cell.length_c   1.000
_cell.angle_alpha   90.00
_cell.angle_beta   90.00
_cell.angle_gamma   90.00
#
_symmetry.space_group_name_H-M   'P 1'
#
loop_
_entity.id
_entity.type
_entity.pdbx_description
1 polymer ?
#
loop_
_entity_poly.entity_id
_entity_poly.type
_entity_poly.pdbx_seq_one_letter_code
_entity_poly.pdbx_strand_id
1 'polypeptide(L)'
;MVTHQVEIERKYDVAGKKKPKLKLHKLEHFTVGDPVEHDMSATYYDTADLLLARSAVAVRRRTGGSDDGWHVKYEAGAVRGELHYEPLKTAPDRLPAALRKVLLGLTLGEDLQPVATVDTRRTLYPVLAEDGQYAELCLDAVSARDERAGVTREWTECEVELTRDDLTEKQAKAVFEAVETVLFAAGAEPSSSVAKIARALGQDGGDVVRVVSPEHAAVTPDDAA
;
A
#
# COMPACT_ATOMS: atom_id res chain seq x y z
N MET A 1 14.98 -14.25 7.47
CA MET A 1 15.99 -13.28 6.90
C MET A 1 15.34 -11.90 6.96
N VAL A 2 16.13 -10.82 6.97
CA VAL A 2 15.58 -9.46 6.87
C VAL A 2 16.12 -8.88 5.57
N THR A 3 15.22 -8.36 4.72
CA THR A 3 15.60 -7.63 3.51
C THR A 3 15.24 -6.16 3.68
N HIS A 4 15.99 -5.28 3.07
CA HIS A 4 15.75 -3.85 3.02
C HIS A 4 15.66 -3.42 1.55
N GLN A 5 14.63 -2.67 1.22
CA GLN A 5 14.38 -2.18 -0.13
C GLN A 5 14.03 -0.68 -0.06
N VAL A 6 14.46 0.06 -1.07
CA VAL A 6 14.01 1.44 -1.32
C VAL A 6 12.93 1.36 -2.38
N GLU A 7 11.75 1.91 -2.09
CA GLU A 7 10.62 1.92 -3.00
C GLU A 7 10.56 3.24 -3.79
N ILE A 8 10.48 3.12 -5.10
CA ILE A 8 10.22 4.26 -6.01
C ILE A 8 8.89 3.97 -6.67
N GLU A 9 7.84 4.55 -6.11
CA GLU A 9 6.46 4.31 -6.55
C GLU A 9 5.68 5.60 -6.75
N ARG A 10 4.63 5.52 -7.58
CA ARG A 10 3.59 6.55 -7.71
C ARG A 10 2.22 5.91 -7.55
N LYS A 11 1.33 6.60 -6.85
CA LYS A 11 -0.03 6.13 -6.57
C LYS A 11 -1.06 7.00 -7.26
N TYR A 12 -2.15 6.36 -7.68
CA TYR A 12 -3.23 7.03 -8.41
C TYR A 12 -4.56 6.55 -7.88
N ASP A 13 -5.47 7.48 -7.67
CA ASP A 13 -6.84 7.20 -7.27
C ASP A 13 -7.69 6.96 -8.51
N VAL A 14 -8.60 5.98 -8.40
CA VAL A 14 -9.56 5.67 -9.44
C VAL A 14 -10.95 5.94 -8.90
N ALA A 15 -11.60 6.96 -9.46
CA ALA A 15 -12.97 7.29 -9.07
C ALA A 15 -13.97 6.22 -9.53
N GLY A 16 -14.95 5.91 -8.67
CA GLY A 16 -16.10 5.09 -9.00
C GLY A 16 -15.96 3.61 -8.65
N LYS A 17 -17.06 2.86 -8.91
CA LYS A 17 -17.23 1.44 -8.48
C LYS A 17 -16.72 0.42 -9.49
N LYS A 18 -16.30 0.83 -10.69
CA LYS A 18 -15.93 -0.10 -11.75
C LYS A 18 -14.43 -0.10 -11.94
N LYS A 19 -13.87 -1.29 -12.12
CA LYS A 19 -12.48 -1.47 -12.55
C LYS A 19 -12.21 -0.62 -13.79
N PRO A 20 -11.18 0.25 -13.79
CA PRO A 20 -10.89 1.10 -14.93
C PRO A 20 -10.49 0.25 -16.14
N LYS A 21 -10.88 0.67 -17.34
CA LYS A 21 -10.48 0.00 -18.57
C LYS A 21 -9.16 0.61 -19.06
N LEU A 22 -8.06 0.04 -18.61
CA LEU A 22 -6.73 0.45 -19.02
C LEU A 22 -6.44 0.00 -20.46
N LYS A 23 -6.08 0.94 -21.33
CA LYS A 23 -5.69 0.65 -22.72
C LYS A 23 -4.18 0.40 -22.80
N LEU A 24 -3.71 -0.65 -22.12
CA LEU A 24 -2.28 -0.95 -21.94
C LEU A 24 -1.50 -1.14 -23.26
N HIS A 25 -2.17 -1.50 -24.34
CA HIS A 25 -1.58 -1.56 -25.68
C HIS A 25 -1.15 -0.19 -26.26
N LYS A 26 -1.45 0.90 -25.56
CA LYS A 26 -1.07 2.27 -25.92
C LYS A 26 0.14 2.80 -25.15
N LEU A 27 0.80 1.96 -24.35
CA LEU A 27 2.05 2.35 -23.72
C LEU A 27 3.11 2.61 -24.79
N GLU A 28 3.63 3.83 -24.81
CA GLU A 28 4.71 4.20 -25.73
C GLU A 28 6.04 3.64 -25.21
N HIS A 29 6.80 3.00 -26.12
CA HIS A 29 8.12 2.41 -25.84
C HIS A 29 8.16 1.25 -24.82
N PHE A 30 7.02 0.83 -24.31
CA PHE A 30 6.91 -0.29 -23.36
C PHE A 30 5.84 -1.27 -23.80
N THR A 31 6.02 -2.50 -23.37
CA THR A 31 5.02 -3.57 -23.48
C THR A 31 4.56 -4.00 -22.12
N VAL A 32 3.45 -4.71 -22.07
CA VAL A 32 2.91 -5.25 -20.82
C VAL A 32 2.89 -6.76 -20.91
N GLY A 33 3.43 -7.41 -19.88
CA GLY A 33 3.37 -8.86 -19.73
C GLY A 33 1.96 -9.33 -19.35
N ASP A 34 1.81 -10.65 -19.26
CA ASP A 34 0.56 -11.26 -18.82
C ASP A 34 0.22 -10.83 -17.38
N PRO A 35 -1.04 -10.50 -17.11
CA PRO A 35 -1.44 -10.09 -15.77
C PRO A 35 -1.36 -11.25 -14.78
N VAL A 36 -0.97 -10.91 -13.54
CA VAL A 36 -0.97 -11.84 -12.41
C VAL A 36 -1.97 -11.33 -11.37
N GLU A 37 -2.87 -12.21 -10.93
CA GLU A 37 -3.84 -11.88 -9.88
C GLU A 37 -3.33 -12.35 -8.52
N HIS A 38 -3.49 -11.48 -7.51
CA HIS A 38 -3.15 -11.77 -6.12
C HIS A 38 -4.31 -11.39 -5.21
N ASP A 39 -4.71 -12.33 -4.35
CA ASP A 39 -5.53 -12.03 -3.19
C ASP A 39 -4.61 -11.92 -1.96
N MET A 40 -4.62 -10.76 -1.33
CA MET A 40 -3.75 -10.44 -0.19
C MET A 40 -4.58 -9.92 0.97
N SER A 41 -4.18 -10.28 2.19
CA SER A 41 -4.72 -9.71 3.43
C SER A 41 -3.58 -9.19 4.28
N ALA A 42 -3.72 -7.98 4.81
CA ALA A 42 -2.74 -7.34 5.65
C ALA A 42 -3.38 -6.81 6.95
N THR A 43 -2.92 -7.32 8.08
CA THR A 43 -3.26 -6.74 9.39
C THR A 43 -2.19 -5.74 9.77
N TYR A 44 -2.59 -4.50 10.02
CA TYR A 44 -1.73 -3.43 10.50
C TYR A 44 -1.74 -3.35 12.01
N TYR A 45 -0.57 -3.11 12.57
CA TYR A 45 -0.35 -3.06 14.01
C TYR A 45 0.23 -1.71 14.42
N ASP A 46 -0.28 -1.16 15.51
CA ASP A 46 0.22 0.07 16.14
C ASP A 46 -0.06 0.01 17.65
N THR A 47 0.45 0.98 18.40
CA THR A 47 0.06 1.20 19.79
C THR A 47 -1.37 1.77 19.85
N ALA A 48 -1.98 1.77 21.03
CA ALA A 48 -3.31 2.36 21.23
C ALA A 48 -3.38 3.81 20.74
N ASP A 49 -2.31 4.57 20.95
CA ASP A 49 -2.19 5.99 20.59
C ASP A 49 -1.62 6.25 19.19
N LEU A 50 -1.46 5.21 18.37
CA LEU A 50 -0.92 5.30 16.99
C LEU A 50 0.47 5.94 16.93
N LEU A 51 1.38 5.56 17.83
CA LEU A 51 2.74 6.10 17.88
C LEU A 51 3.54 5.84 16.61
N LEU A 52 3.36 4.67 15.98
CA LEU A 52 4.03 4.34 14.73
C LEU A 52 3.51 5.20 13.58
N ALA A 53 2.21 5.34 13.42
CA ALA A 53 1.60 6.20 12.40
C ALA A 53 2.03 7.66 12.55
N ARG A 54 2.10 8.18 13.79
CA ARG A 54 2.62 9.53 14.08
C ARG A 54 4.10 9.70 13.74
N SER A 55 4.84 8.60 13.68
CA SER A 55 6.26 8.57 13.31
C SER A 55 6.47 8.24 11.83
N ALA A 56 5.41 8.27 11.00
CA ALA A 56 5.43 7.88 9.59
C ALA A 56 5.96 6.45 9.37
N VAL A 57 5.62 5.53 10.29
CA VAL A 57 5.96 4.11 10.24
C VAL A 57 4.68 3.30 10.20
N ALA A 58 4.63 2.32 9.29
CA ALA A 58 3.55 1.35 9.22
C ALA A 58 4.10 -0.07 9.39
N VAL A 59 3.51 -0.83 10.31
CA VAL A 59 3.86 -2.24 10.56
C VAL A 59 2.68 -3.10 10.18
N ARG A 60 2.90 -4.10 9.32
CA ARG A 60 1.85 -5.04 8.92
C ARG A 60 2.34 -6.47 8.88
N ARG A 61 1.43 -7.41 9.15
CA ARG A 61 1.54 -8.81 8.78
C ARG A 61 0.73 -9.02 7.51
N ARG A 62 1.38 -9.37 6.39
CA ARG A 62 0.72 -9.66 5.12
C ARG A 62 0.72 -11.15 4.84
N THR A 63 -0.39 -11.65 4.31
CA THR A 63 -0.56 -13.00 3.77
C THR A 63 -1.02 -12.91 2.33
N GLY A 64 -0.68 -13.91 1.53
CA GLY A 64 -0.95 -13.91 0.09
C GLY A 64 0.03 -13.03 -0.71
N GLY A 65 0.00 -13.19 -2.02
CA GLY A 65 0.97 -12.52 -2.91
C GLY A 65 2.34 -13.22 -2.91
N SER A 66 3.35 -12.51 -3.42
CA SER A 66 4.72 -13.03 -3.56
C SER A 66 5.58 -12.83 -2.32
N ASP A 67 5.18 -11.99 -1.38
CA ASP A 67 5.97 -11.51 -0.25
C ASP A 67 5.21 -11.62 1.09
N ASP A 68 4.69 -12.81 1.37
CA ASP A 68 4.10 -13.14 2.69
C ASP A 68 5.11 -12.85 3.80
N GLY A 69 4.69 -12.08 4.82
CA GLY A 69 5.60 -11.74 5.91
C GLY A 69 5.17 -10.53 6.74
N TRP A 70 6.11 -10.09 7.57
CA TRP A 70 6.03 -8.86 8.32
C TRP A 70 6.75 -7.74 7.59
N HIS A 71 6.08 -6.63 7.41
CA HIS A 71 6.59 -5.48 6.69
C HIS A 71 6.61 -4.25 7.58
N VAL A 72 7.70 -3.48 7.50
CA VAL A 72 7.81 -2.17 8.11
C VAL A 72 8.09 -1.17 7.00
N LYS A 73 7.10 -0.34 6.69
CA LYS A 73 7.29 0.79 5.78
C LYS A 73 7.56 2.04 6.60
N TYR A 74 8.51 2.85 6.15
CA TYR A 74 8.89 4.08 6.83
C TYR A 74 9.31 5.15 5.83
N GLU A 75 9.17 6.40 6.26
CA GLU A 75 9.65 7.56 5.51
C GLU A 75 10.80 8.22 6.27
N ALA A 76 11.91 8.45 5.57
CA ALA A 76 13.09 9.13 6.09
C ALA A 76 13.47 10.25 5.12
N GLY A 77 12.92 11.43 5.32
CA GLY A 77 13.05 12.56 4.39
C GLY A 77 12.38 12.26 3.04
N ALA A 78 13.15 12.24 1.96
CA ALA A 78 12.67 11.92 0.61
C ALA A 78 12.71 10.41 0.29
N VAL A 79 13.17 9.57 1.23
CA VAL A 79 13.35 8.13 1.01
C VAL A 79 12.20 7.37 1.66
N ARG A 80 11.56 6.51 0.87
CA ARG A 80 10.67 5.46 1.36
C ARG A 80 11.43 4.16 1.44
N GLY A 81 11.41 3.52 2.60
CA GLY A 81 12.05 2.24 2.80
C GLY A 81 11.08 1.20 3.31
N GLU A 82 11.36 -0.05 2.96
CA GLU A 82 10.66 -1.20 3.48
C GLU A 82 11.65 -2.20 4.07
N LEU A 83 11.35 -2.68 5.28
CA LEU A 83 11.99 -3.85 5.88
C LEU A 83 11.00 -5.00 5.81
N HIS A 84 11.42 -6.11 5.22
CA HIS A 84 10.65 -7.33 5.19
C HIS A 84 11.29 -8.38 6.11
N TYR A 85 10.44 -8.97 6.97
CA TYR A 85 10.80 -10.05 7.87
C TYR A 85 9.96 -11.27 7.55
N GLU A 86 10.61 -12.40 7.29
CA GLU A 86 9.88 -13.65 7.13
C GLU A 86 9.10 -14.03 8.40
N PRO A 87 7.92 -14.62 8.26
CA PRO A 87 7.12 -15.05 9.39
C PRO A 87 7.82 -16.19 10.14
N LEU A 88 7.55 -16.29 11.43
CA LEU A 88 8.04 -17.40 12.25
C LEU A 88 7.32 -18.69 11.83
N LYS A 89 8.06 -19.77 11.58
CA LYS A 89 7.51 -21.04 11.10
C LYS A 89 6.42 -21.64 12.00
N THR A 90 6.53 -21.45 13.31
CA THR A 90 5.61 -22.05 14.31
C THR A 90 4.54 -21.08 14.79
N ALA A 91 4.69 -19.79 14.50
CA ALA A 91 3.76 -18.74 14.92
C ALA A 91 3.85 -17.56 13.93
N PRO A 92 3.32 -17.70 12.70
CA PRO A 92 3.51 -16.73 11.63
C PRO A 92 2.95 -15.34 11.96
N ASP A 93 1.90 -15.27 12.78
CA ASP A 93 1.26 -14.00 13.15
C ASP A 93 1.85 -13.39 14.44
N ARG A 94 2.85 -14.05 15.03
CA ARG A 94 3.58 -13.50 16.16
C ARG A 94 4.65 -12.53 15.66
N LEU A 95 4.65 -11.31 16.19
CA LEU A 95 5.67 -10.30 15.90
C LEU A 95 7.07 -10.85 16.19
N PRO A 96 7.98 -10.90 15.20
CA PRO A 96 9.34 -11.37 15.42
C PRO A 96 10.07 -10.53 16.48
N ALA A 97 10.85 -11.18 17.36
CA ALA A 97 11.58 -10.48 18.41
C ALA A 97 12.57 -9.43 17.86
N ALA A 98 13.18 -9.70 16.70
CA ALA A 98 14.06 -8.75 16.02
C ALA A 98 13.31 -7.50 15.60
N LEU A 99 12.09 -7.65 15.07
CA LEU A 99 11.24 -6.53 14.68
C LEU A 99 10.77 -5.74 15.91
N ARG A 100 10.30 -6.43 16.95
CA ARG A 100 9.93 -5.77 18.24
C ARG A 100 11.07 -4.90 18.78
N LYS A 101 12.31 -5.39 18.70
CA LYS A 101 13.49 -4.63 19.16
C LYS A 101 13.74 -3.36 18.33
N VAL A 102 13.54 -3.42 17.02
CA VAL A 102 13.67 -2.27 16.13
C VAL A 102 12.62 -1.20 16.46
N LEU A 103 11.40 -1.61 16.77
CA LEU A 103 10.29 -0.71 17.04
C LEU A 103 10.27 -0.14 18.46
N LEU A 104 11.06 -0.67 19.39
CA LEU A 104 11.00 -0.35 20.82
C LEU A 104 11.10 1.15 21.13
N GLY A 105 11.98 1.87 20.41
CA GLY A 105 12.15 3.32 20.59
C GLY A 105 10.97 4.15 20.08
N LEU A 106 10.23 3.63 19.09
CA LEU A 106 9.06 4.30 18.51
C LEU A 106 7.80 4.01 19.32
N THR A 107 7.68 2.80 19.86
CA THR A 107 6.50 2.39 20.65
C THR A 107 6.61 2.79 22.13
N LEU A 108 7.76 3.34 22.56
CA LEU A 108 8.04 3.65 23.98
C LEU A 108 7.82 2.45 24.91
N GLY A 109 7.94 1.23 24.38
CA GLY A 109 7.71 -0.01 25.11
C GLY A 109 6.25 -0.46 25.18
N GLU A 110 5.31 0.28 24.60
CA GLU A 110 3.91 -0.13 24.52
C GLU A 110 3.72 -1.33 23.61
N ASP A 111 2.68 -2.10 23.89
CA ASP A 111 2.30 -3.25 23.09
C ASP A 111 1.61 -2.82 21.78
N LEU A 112 1.93 -3.55 20.72
CA LEU A 112 1.26 -3.42 19.44
C LEU A 112 0.00 -4.26 19.40
N GLN A 113 -1.06 -3.65 18.87
CA GLN A 113 -2.36 -4.30 18.66
C GLN A 113 -2.82 -4.11 17.22
N PRO A 114 -3.69 -4.97 16.69
CA PRO A 114 -4.32 -4.74 15.39
C PRO A 114 -5.11 -3.43 15.40
N VAL A 115 -4.86 -2.57 14.40
CA VAL A 115 -5.57 -1.29 14.25
C VAL A 115 -6.36 -1.21 12.95
N ALA A 116 -5.96 -1.98 11.93
CA ALA A 116 -6.71 -2.12 10.69
C ALA A 116 -6.42 -3.45 10.00
N THR A 117 -7.41 -3.96 9.27
CA THR A 117 -7.26 -5.07 8.32
C THR A 117 -7.53 -4.55 6.93
N VAL A 118 -6.68 -4.89 5.96
CA VAL A 118 -6.77 -4.44 4.56
C VAL A 118 -6.69 -5.66 3.65
N ASP A 119 -7.81 -5.95 3.01
CA ASP A 119 -7.90 -6.98 1.99
C ASP A 119 -7.77 -6.33 0.61
N THR A 120 -6.90 -6.87 -0.22
CA THR A 120 -6.59 -6.34 -1.54
C THR A 120 -6.67 -7.44 -2.59
N ARG A 121 -7.50 -7.22 -3.60
CA ARG A 121 -7.43 -7.97 -4.84
C ARG A 121 -6.64 -7.16 -5.84
N ARG A 122 -5.42 -7.61 -6.12
CA ARG A 122 -4.45 -6.96 -7.02
C ARG A 122 -4.42 -7.64 -8.37
N THR A 123 -4.50 -6.87 -9.43
CA THR A 123 -4.08 -7.28 -10.77
C THR A 123 -2.76 -6.59 -11.06
N LEU A 124 -1.68 -7.35 -11.17
CA LEU A 124 -0.34 -6.86 -11.45
C LEU A 124 -0.02 -7.04 -12.93
N TYR A 125 0.47 -6.01 -13.57
CA TYR A 125 0.94 -5.99 -14.96
C TYR A 125 2.43 -5.66 -15.00
N PRO A 126 3.32 -6.60 -15.40
CA PRO A 126 4.73 -6.28 -15.64
C PRO A 126 4.86 -5.28 -16.78
N VAL A 127 5.59 -4.20 -16.57
CA VAL A 127 5.91 -3.20 -17.60
C VAL A 127 7.33 -3.44 -18.10
N LEU A 128 7.43 -3.77 -19.37
CA LEU A 128 8.65 -4.30 -19.99
C LEU A 128 9.21 -3.31 -21.02
N ALA A 129 10.52 -3.11 -20.98
CA ALA A 129 11.32 -2.52 -22.05
C ALA A 129 12.07 -3.62 -22.82
N GLU A 130 12.89 -3.26 -23.79
CA GLU A 130 13.65 -4.22 -24.60
C GLU A 130 14.66 -5.05 -23.77
N ASP A 131 15.19 -4.47 -22.70
CA ASP A 131 16.22 -5.05 -21.83
C ASP A 131 15.67 -5.64 -20.52
N GLY A 132 14.35 -5.75 -20.38
CA GLY A 132 13.69 -6.41 -19.24
C GLY A 132 12.56 -5.63 -18.59
N GLN A 133 12.17 -6.08 -17.41
CA GLN A 133 11.11 -5.44 -16.65
C GLN A 133 11.64 -4.17 -15.96
N TYR A 134 10.91 -3.06 -16.11
CA TYR A 134 11.23 -1.76 -15.53
C TYR A 134 10.35 -1.42 -14.34
N ALA A 135 9.08 -1.82 -14.42
CA ALA A 135 8.11 -1.50 -13.38
C ALA A 135 7.01 -2.56 -13.27
N GLU A 136 6.22 -2.44 -12.23
CA GLU A 136 4.94 -3.10 -12.06
C GLU A 136 3.83 -2.06 -11.99
N LEU A 137 2.80 -2.26 -12.81
CA LEU A 137 1.55 -1.55 -12.70
C LEU A 137 0.56 -2.43 -11.95
N CYS A 138 0.17 -2.01 -10.77
CA CYS A 138 -0.81 -2.70 -9.94
C CYS A 138 -2.15 -1.99 -10.00
N LEU A 139 -3.22 -2.74 -10.18
CA LEU A 139 -4.60 -2.29 -10.03
C LEU A 139 -5.19 -3.01 -8.83
N ASP A 140 -5.49 -2.26 -7.77
CA ASP A 140 -5.93 -2.77 -6.48
C ASP A 140 -7.41 -2.44 -6.24
N ALA A 141 -8.23 -3.45 -6.00
CA ALA A 141 -9.52 -3.31 -5.37
C ALA A 141 -9.34 -3.60 -3.87
N VAL A 142 -9.59 -2.58 -3.05
CA VAL A 142 -9.28 -2.62 -1.62
C VAL A 142 -10.54 -2.57 -0.79
N SER A 143 -10.62 -3.45 0.22
CA SER A 143 -11.58 -3.40 1.32
C SER A 143 -10.80 -3.33 2.62
N ALA A 144 -10.98 -2.28 3.40
CA ALA A 144 -10.23 -2.05 4.63
C ALA A 144 -11.16 -1.81 5.81
N ARG A 145 -10.88 -2.46 6.93
CA ARG A 145 -11.58 -2.31 8.19
C ARG A 145 -10.70 -1.59 9.19
N ASP A 146 -11.19 -0.50 9.74
CA ASP A 146 -10.67 0.12 10.95
C ASP A 146 -11.14 -0.71 12.16
N GLU A 147 -10.22 -1.43 12.79
CA GLU A 147 -10.54 -2.31 13.93
C GLU A 147 -10.89 -1.53 15.21
N ARG A 148 -10.50 -0.25 15.27
CA ARG A 148 -10.76 0.63 16.42
C ARG A 148 -12.17 1.22 16.36
N ALA A 149 -12.60 1.66 15.17
CA ALA A 149 -13.92 2.28 14.94
C ALA A 149 -14.97 1.30 14.42
N GLY A 150 -14.57 0.10 13.97
CA GLY A 150 -15.46 -0.87 13.34
C GLY A 150 -15.95 -0.46 11.95
N VAL A 151 -15.36 0.56 11.34
CA VAL A 151 -15.77 1.10 10.03
C VAL A 151 -15.02 0.39 8.91
N THR A 152 -15.76 -0.02 7.88
CA THR A 152 -15.19 -0.59 6.65
C THR A 152 -15.25 0.42 5.52
N ARG A 153 -14.15 0.52 4.76
CA ARG A 153 -13.98 1.43 3.63
C ARG A 153 -13.53 0.65 2.40
N GLU A 154 -14.02 1.05 1.23
CA GLU A 154 -13.66 0.43 -0.04
C GLU A 154 -13.21 1.49 -1.04
N TRP A 155 -12.18 1.19 -1.82
CA TRP A 155 -11.70 2.02 -2.91
C TRP A 155 -10.97 1.20 -3.98
N THR A 156 -10.67 1.85 -5.09
CA THR A 156 -9.80 1.31 -6.13
C THR A 156 -8.64 2.28 -6.30
N GLU A 157 -7.43 1.74 -6.39
CA GLU A 157 -6.23 2.53 -6.66
C GLU A 157 -5.32 1.82 -7.65
N CYS A 158 -4.44 2.58 -8.29
CA CYS A 158 -3.32 2.05 -9.07
C CYS A 158 -2.02 2.44 -8.39
N GLU A 159 -1.04 1.56 -8.46
CA GLU A 159 0.34 1.80 -8.05
C GLU A 159 1.25 1.48 -9.21
N VAL A 160 2.26 2.30 -9.44
CA VAL A 160 3.34 2.03 -10.38
C VAL A 160 4.62 2.03 -9.58
N GLU A 161 5.27 0.88 -9.50
CA GLU A 161 6.50 0.69 -8.72
C GLU A 161 7.65 0.28 -9.65
N LEU A 162 8.80 0.93 -9.54
CA LEU A 162 10.00 0.51 -10.27
C LEU A 162 10.56 -0.76 -9.66
N THR A 163 10.92 -1.72 -10.53
CA THR A 163 11.44 -3.03 -10.10
C THR A 163 12.97 -3.14 -10.20
N ARG A 164 13.63 -2.08 -10.69
CA ARG A 164 15.07 -2.00 -10.87
C ARG A 164 15.63 -0.76 -10.20
N ASP A 165 16.71 -0.89 -9.50
CA ASP A 165 17.47 0.17 -8.83
C ASP A 165 18.56 0.80 -9.71
N ASP A 166 18.89 0.18 -10.86
CA ASP A 166 19.89 0.64 -11.82
C ASP A 166 19.33 1.51 -12.94
N LEU A 167 18.03 1.86 -12.91
CA LEU A 167 17.43 2.75 -13.90
C LEU A 167 17.96 4.18 -13.74
N THR A 168 18.34 4.77 -14.88
CA THR A 168 18.63 6.21 -14.91
C THR A 168 17.36 7.04 -14.66
N GLU A 169 17.50 8.26 -14.15
CA GLU A 169 16.36 9.19 -13.99
C GLU A 169 15.52 9.32 -15.26
N LYS A 170 16.16 9.34 -16.43
CA LYS A 170 15.47 9.43 -17.73
C LYS A 170 14.62 8.20 -18.01
N GLN A 171 15.12 7.00 -17.69
CA GLN A 171 14.38 5.75 -17.87
C GLN A 171 13.22 5.64 -16.87
N ALA A 172 13.47 5.93 -15.60
CA ALA A 172 12.43 5.97 -14.57
C ALA A 172 11.31 6.96 -14.93
N LYS A 173 11.68 8.16 -15.37
CA LYS A 173 10.71 9.16 -15.81
C LYS A 173 9.90 8.68 -17.01
N ALA A 174 10.55 8.08 -18.02
CA ALA A 174 9.89 7.61 -19.24
C ALA A 174 8.81 6.55 -18.95
N VAL A 175 9.10 5.58 -18.05
CA VAL A 175 8.09 4.56 -17.72
C VAL A 175 6.92 5.15 -16.94
N PHE A 176 7.17 6.07 -16.01
CA PHE A 176 6.08 6.76 -15.31
C PHE A 176 5.20 7.55 -16.28
N GLU A 177 5.78 8.36 -17.16
CA GLU A 177 5.04 9.16 -18.13
C GLU A 177 4.20 8.31 -19.09
N ALA A 178 4.75 7.18 -19.56
CA ALA A 178 4.03 6.27 -20.43
C ALA A 178 2.80 5.65 -19.71
N VAL A 179 2.99 5.18 -18.47
CA VAL A 179 1.90 4.58 -17.68
C VAL A 179 0.87 5.64 -17.29
N GLU A 180 1.30 6.82 -16.85
CA GLU A 180 0.42 7.94 -16.49
C GLU A 180 -0.49 8.34 -17.65
N THR A 181 0.02 8.36 -18.88
CA THR A 181 -0.79 8.66 -20.07
C THR A 181 -1.99 7.70 -20.19
N VAL A 182 -1.79 6.43 -19.92
CA VAL A 182 -2.87 5.42 -19.97
C VAL A 182 -3.80 5.52 -18.75
N LEU A 183 -3.26 5.77 -17.56
CA LEU A 183 -4.03 5.91 -16.33
C LEU A 183 -4.93 7.14 -16.37
N PHE A 184 -4.40 8.30 -16.75
CA PHE A 184 -5.17 9.55 -16.84
C PHE A 184 -6.24 9.48 -17.92
N ALA A 185 -5.94 8.83 -19.06
CA ALA A 185 -6.96 8.56 -20.08
C ALA A 185 -8.08 7.63 -19.61
N ALA A 186 -7.85 6.85 -18.57
CA ALA A 186 -8.86 6.00 -17.92
C ALA A 186 -9.57 6.67 -16.73
N GLY A 187 -9.23 7.95 -16.44
CA GLY A 187 -9.85 8.74 -15.37
C GLY A 187 -9.20 8.53 -14.00
N ALA A 188 -7.98 8.01 -13.94
CA ALA A 188 -7.19 8.02 -12.71
C ALA A 188 -6.58 9.40 -12.48
N GLU A 189 -6.36 9.74 -11.20
CA GLU A 189 -5.72 10.99 -10.78
C GLU A 189 -4.60 10.68 -9.79
N PRO A 190 -3.55 11.53 -9.68
CA PRO A 190 -2.53 11.34 -8.66
C PRO A 190 -3.17 11.25 -7.28
N SER A 191 -2.78 10.23 -6.52
CA SER A 191 -3.35 10.02 -5.18
C SER A 191 -2.84 11.04 -4.19
N SER A 192 -3.74 11.59 -3.37
CA SER A 192 -3.39 12.38 -2.19
C SER A 192 -2.99 11.51 -1.00
N SER A 193 -3.29 10.20 -1.06
CA SER A 193 -2.99 9.27 0.02
C SER A 193 -1.57 8.74 -0.05
N VAL A 194 -0.88 8.80 1.08
CA VAL A 194 0.47 8.25 1.22
C VAL A 194 0.47 6.75 1.48
N ALA A 195 -0.58 6.18 2.09
CA ALA A 195 -0.62 4.77 2.48
C ALA A 195 -2.04 4.22 2.65
N LYS A 196 -2.23 2.93 2.33
CA LYS A 196 -3.51 2.21 2.54
C LYS A 196 -4.00 2.27 3.98
N ILE A 197 -3.08 2.23 4.97
CA ILE A 197 -3.44 2.33 6.40
C ILE A 197 -4.07 3.67 6.76
N ALA A 198 -3.60 4.78 6.21
CA ALA A 198 -4.17 6.09 6.46
C ALA A 198 -5.63 6.16 5.97
N ARG A 199 -5.92 5.61 4.79
CA ARG A 199 -7.30 5.47 4.29
C ARG A 199 -8.15 4.55 5.14
N ALA A 200 -7.60 3.41 5.56
CA ALA A 200 -8.31 2.46 6.41
C ALA A 200 -8.78 3.13 7.72
N LEU A 201 -7.95 4.01 8.30
CA LEU A 201 -8.25 4.75 9.52
C LEU A 201 -9.05 6.05 9.28
N GLY A 202 -9.41 6.36 8.01
CA GLY A 202 -10.17 7.58 7.67
C GLY A 202 -9.38 8.87 7.80
N GLN A 203 -8.04 8.79 7.77
CA GLN A 203 -7.15 9.95 7.85
C GLN A 203 -6.95 10.63 6.49
N ASP A 204 -7.26 9.92 5.40
CA ASP A 204 -7.23 10.38 4.02
C ASP A 204 -8.63 10.36 3.42
N GLY A 205 -9.54 11.18 3.94
CA GLY A 205 -10.93 11.24 3.48
C GLY A 205 -11.04 11.97 2.14
N GLY A 206 -10.88 11.26 1.02
CA GLY A 206 -11.25 11.74 -0.30
C GLY A 206 -12.55 11.08 -0.77
N ASP A 207 -13.21 11.69 -1.77
CA ASP A 207 -14.46 11.20 -2.40
C ASP A 207 -14.34 9.81 -3.03
N VAL A 208 -13.12 9.31 -3.20
CA VAL A 208 -12.82 7.99 -3.78
C VAL A 208 -13.03 6.84 -2.79
N VAL A 209 -13.06 7.14 -1.48
CA VAL A 209 -13.22 6.11 -0.44
C VAL A 209 -14.69 5.97 -0.07
N ARG A 210 -15.20 4.76 -0.22
CA ARG A 210 -16.57 4.43 0.17
C ARG A 210 -16.61 3.82 1.57
N VAL A 211 -17.36 4.45 2.48
CA VAL A 211 -17.69 3.85 3.78
C VAL A 211 -18.85 2.88 3.58
N VAL A 212 -18.67 1.61 3.98
CA VAL A 212 -19.69 0.56 3.85
C VAL A 212 -20.31 0.13 5.20
N SER A 213 -19.78 0.62 6.30
CA SER A 213 -20.32 0.40 7.65
C SER A 213 -20.60 1.74 8.35
N PRO A 214 -21.66 2.45 7.97
CA PRO A 214 -21.95 3.79 8.51
C PRO A 214 -22.37 3.78 9.98
N GLU A 215 -22.88 2.66 10.50
CA GLU A 215 -23.26 2.50 11.90
C GLU A 215 -22.11 2.63 12.90
N HIS A 216 -20.88 2.55 12.42
CA HIS A 216 -19.65 2.68 13.21
C HIS A 216 -18.81 3.89 12.76
N ALA A 217 -19.43 4.86 12.08
CA ALA A 217 -18.72 6.09 11.75
C ALA A 217 -18.12 6.70 13.02
N ALA A 218 -16.84 7.04 12.97
CA ALA A 218 -16.11 7.54 14.13
C ALA A 218 -16.84 8.72 14.76
N VAL A 219 -17.03 8.67 16.08
CA VAL A 219 -17.44 9.82 16.88
C VAL A 219 -16.35 10.88 16.72
N THR A 220 -16.70 12.01 16.12
CA THR A 220 -15.75 13.12 16.04
C THR A 220 -15.51 13.68 17.44
N PRO A 221 -14.31 14.22 17.75
CA PRO A 221 -14.02 14.77 19.08
C PRO A 221 -14.98 15.86 19.56
N ASP A 222 -15.75 16.46 18.66
CA ASP A 222 -16.73 17.50 18.98
C ASP A 222 -18.06 16.97 19.54
N ASP A 223 -18.31 15.64 19.47
CA ASP A 223 -19.54 15.04 20.02
C ASP A 223 -19.39 14.64 21.52
N ALA A 224 -18.26 14.98 22.15
CA ALA A 224 -17.95 14.68 23.54
C ALA A 224 -17.98 15.95 24.44
N ALA A 225 -18.89 16.88 24.20
CA ALA A 225 -19.10 18.05 25.05
C ALA A 225 -20.35 17.92 25.94
#